data_9471a56b21fd3c4d2ef5c9157f157243
#
_entry.id   9471a56b21fd3c4d2ef5c9157f157243
#
_cell.length_a   1.000
_cell.length_b   1.000
_cell.length_c   1.000
_cell.angle_alpha   90.00
_cell.angle_beta   90.00
_cell.angle_gamma   90.00
#
_symmetry.space_group_name_H-M   'P 1'
#
loop_
_entity.id
_entity.type
_entity.pdbx_description
1 polymer ?
#
loop_
_entity_poly.entity_id
_entity_poly.type
_entity_poly.pdbx_seq_one_letter_code
_entity_poly.pdbx_strand_id
1 'polypeptide(L)'
;MEKALLWLILFTLGWALPEGSEMEQDATWHLRKVPRVVSERTFRLSSPTFEAEAKMVLPKVCGIECQEELPAPSLADLEASLSYETVFENGTRTLTRVRVQGLVPEPAQNSSTRGAPARRRRQVYGTDSRFSISDKRFLTSFPFSAAVKLSTGCSGVLVSPTHVLTAAHCVHDGQGYVKGSKRLRVGLLKMRNKGGGKNRRGSKRSRREANGDAPREGRGEDLQARAKAGRGRASSAGGQRGAGGPRGAGGRPSFQWTRVKNTHLPRGWAAGRRGAAALDYDYALLELKRAHKQKYMDLGVSPAIRELPGGRIHFSGFDRDRADQLVYRFCSVSEESGDLLYQYCDAEPGSTGSGVYLRLREPDRSWKRKVIAVYSGHQWVDVHGEQKDYNVAVRITPLKFAQICRWIHGEGADCAYG
;
A
#
# COMPACT_ATOMS: atom_id res chain seq x y z
N MET A 1 47.19 -31.76 49.59
CA MET A 1 46.69 -30.40 49.34
C MET A 1 46.84 -29.89 47.90
N GLU A 2 47.49 -30.69 47.02
CA GLU A 2 47.74 -30.29 45.62
C GLU A 2 46.60 -30.64 44.63
N LYS A 3 45.67 -31.50 45.00
CA LYS A 3 44.56 -31.90 44.09
C LYS A 3 43.32 -31.01 44.15
N ALA A 4 43.24 -30.07 45.13
CA ALA A 4 42.12 -29.14 45.24
C ALA A 4 42.36 -27.83 44.47
N LEU A 5 43.60 -27.50 44.12
CA LEU A 5 43.93 -26.27 43.38
C LEU A 5 43.71 -26.42 41.87
N LEU A 6 43.78 -27.65 41.33
CA LEU A 6 43.57 -27.89 39.88
C LEU A 6 42.12 -27.79 39.47
N TRP A 7 41.19 -28.01 40.39
CA TRP A 7 39.73 -27.89 40.08
C TRP A 7 39.21 -26.46 40.08
N LEU A 8 39.86 -25.56 40.79
CA LEU A 8 39.52 -24.13 40.81
C LEU A 8 39.98 -23.38 39.55
N ILE A 9 41.03 -23.85 38.89
CA ILE A 9 41.55 -23.22 37.66
C ILE A 9 40.71 -23.65 36.43
N LEU A 10 40.10 -24.83 36.46
CA LEU A 10 39.21 -25.31 35.36
C LEU A 10 37.80 -24.69 35.38
N PHE A 11 37.39 -24.11 36.53
CA PHE A 11 36.06 -23.45 36.60
C PHE A 11 36.10 -21.95 36.22
N THR A 12 37.25 -21.33 36.12
CA THR A 12 37.36 -19.92 35.73
C THR A 12 37.62 -19.73 34.22
N LEU A 13 37.88 -20.79 33.46
CA LEU A 13 38.16 -20.73 32.02
C LEU A 13 36.94 -21.09 31.13
N GLY A 14 35.80 -21.26 31.69
CA GLY A 14 34.67 -21.83 30.99
C GLY A 14 33.45 -20.95 30.89
N TRP A 15 33.53 -19.61 30.80
CA TRP A 15 32.36 -18.80 30.47
C TRP A 15 32.74 -17.42 29.89
N ALA A 16 33.61 -17.42 28.89
CA ALA A 16 33.63 -16.34 27.91
C ALA A 16 32.87 -16.87 26.68
N LEU A 17 31.55 -16.83 26.76
CA LEU A 17 30.73 -16.78 25.55
C LEU A 17 31.15 -15.48 24.84
N PRO A 18 31.52 -15.52 23.57
CA PRO A 18 31.59 -14.30 22.82
C PRO A 18 30.14 -13.74 22.81
N GLU A 19 29.88 -12.71 23.58
CA GLU A 19 28.81 -11.79 23.26
C GLU A 19 29.09 -11.31 21.84
N GLY A 20 28.52 -12.00 20.87
CA GLY A 20 28.26 -11.47 19.56
C GLY A 20 27.32 -10.29 19.75
N SER A 21 27.84 -9.16 20.20
CA SER A 21 27.26 -7.89 19.92
C SER A 21 27.35 -7.75 18.39
N GLU A 22 26.39 -8.29 17.65
CA GLU A 22 26.00 -7.70 16.38
C GLU A 22 25.75 -6.24 16.75
N MET A 23 26.75 -5.41 16.55
CA MET A 23 26.57 -3.97 16.47
C MET A 23 25.54 -3.78 15.37
N GLU A 24 24.26 -3.73 15.77
CA GLU A 24 23.19 -3.18 14.95
C GLU A 24 23.69 -1.76 14.66
N GLN A 25 24.40 -1.62 13.53
CA GLN A 25 24.86 -0.33 13.06
C GLN A 25 23.63 0.54 13.04
N ASP A 26 23.60 1.51 13.94
CA ASP A 26 22.52 2.48 14.09
C ASP A 26 22.37 3.24 12.75
N ALA A 27 21.67 2.63 11.82
CA ALA A 27 21.45 3.21 10.51
C ALA A 27 20.62 4.48 10.70
N THR A 28 21.14 5.58 10.22
CA THR A 28 20.54 6.91 10.33
C THR A 28 20.00 7.37 8.98
N TRP A 29 18.94 8.18 9.00
CA TRP A 29 18.47 8.87 7.80
C TRP A 29 19.52 9.91 7.38
N HIS A 30 20.02 9.78 6.15
CA HIS A 30 20.83 10.78 5.52
C HIS A 30 19.94 11.68 4.69
N LEU A 31 19.82 12.96 5.10
CA LEU A 31 19.13 13.95 4.31
C LEU A 31 19.88 14.16 2.98
N ARG A 32 19.24 13.80 1.88
CA ARG A 32 19.77 14.00 0.53
C ARG A 32 19.16 15.25 -0.08
N LYS A 33 20.01 16.11 -0.65
CA LYS A 33 19.53 17.22 -1.47
C LYS A 33 18.87 16.65 -2.71
N VAL A 34 17.63 17.05 -2.95
CA VAL A 34 16.86 16.58 -4.10
C VAL A 34 16.70 17.71 -5.15
N PRO A 35 16.54 17.36 -6.44
CA PRO A 35 16.28 18.35 -7.47
C PRO A 35 14.90 18.99 -7.26
N ARG A 36 14.71 20.17 -7.82
CA ARG A 36 13.42 20.85 -7.78
C ARG A 36 12.61 20.53 -9.03
N VAL A 37 11.40 20.00 -8.85
CA VAL A 37 10.44 19.78 -9.93
C VAL A 37 9.49 21.01 -9.96
N VAL A 38 9.41 21.72 -11.08
CA VAL A 38 8.62 22.93 -11.24
C VAL A 38 7.57 22.72 -12.32
N SER A 39 6.29 23.08 -12.05
CA SER A 39 5.26 23.07 -13.10
C SER A 39 5.51 24.20 -14.09
N GLU A 40 5.52 23.86 -15.37
CA GLU A 40 5.70 24.82 -16.44
C GLU A 40 4.36 25.25 -17.01
N ARG A 41 3.54 24.29 -17.41
CA ARG A 41 2.26 24.54 -18.06
C ARG A 41 1.26 23.39 -17.83
N THR A 42 0.00 23.77 -17.62
CA THR A 42 -1.09 22.78 -17.47
C THR A 42 -2.08 22.91 -18.63
N PHE A 43 -2.43 21.78 -19.24
CA PHE A 43 -3.35 21.68 -20.35
C PHE A 43 -4.56 20.82 -19.94
N ARG A 44 -5.74 21.23 -20.37
CA ARG A 44 -6.92 20.39 -20.24
C ARG A 44 -6.89 19.31 -21.32
N LEU A 45 -7.13 18.04 -20.92
CA LEU A 45 -7.24 16.91 -21.82
C LEU A 45 -8.71 16.55 -22.01
N SER A 46 -9.01 15.77 -23.08
CA SER A 46 -10.31 15.13 -23.23
C SER A 46 -10.58 14.21 -22.04
N SER A 47 -11.85 14.07 -21.67
CA SER A 47 -12.23 13.19 -20.55
C SER A 47 -11.79 11.76 -20.82
N PRO A 48 -11.27 11.05 -19.79
CA PRO A 48 -10.84 9.67 -19.94
C PRO A 48 -12.06 8.74 -20.10
N THR A 49 -11.88 7.69 -20.87
CA THR A 49 -12.73 6.51 -20.79
C THR A 49 -12.33 5.68 -19.58
N PHE A 50 -13.30 5.24 -18.76
CA PHE A 50 -13.07 4.41 -17.57
C PHE A 50 -13.51 2.96 -17.86
N GLU A 51 -13.16 2.43 -19.02
CA GLU A 51 -13.60 1.14 -19.52
C GLU A 51 -12.53 0.06 -19.41
N ALA A 52 -11.30 0.44 -19.03
CA ALA A 52 -10.21 -0.52 -18.86
C ALA A 52 -10.60 -1.56 -17.81
N GLU A 53 -10.55 -2.83 -18.16
CA GLU A 53 -10.55 -3.90 -17.19
C GLU A 53 -9.24 -3.81 -16.42
N ALA A 54 -9.29 -3.99 -15.10
CA ALA A 54 -8.10 -4.04 -14.26
C ALA A 54 -7.31 -5.34 -14.55
N LYS A 55 -6.72 -5.44 -15.72
CA LYS A 55 -5.75 -6.49 -16.03
C LYS A 55 -4.44 -6.10 -15.38
N MET A 56 -4.11 -6.76 -14.29
CA MET A 56 -2.81 -6.66 -13.64
C MET A 56 -1.74 -7.39 -14.49
N VAL A 57 -1.57 -6.95 -15.73
CA VAL A 57 -0.46 -7.35 -16.57
C VAL A 57 0.59 -6.24 -16.45
N LEU A 58 1.47 -6.40 -15.48
CA LEU A 58 2.62 -5.51 -15.40
C LEU A 58 3.47 -5.70 -16.68
N PRO A 59 4.00 -4.63 -17.26
CA PRO A 59 4.87 -4.73 -18.43
C PRO A 59 6.08 -5.59 -18.08
N LYS A 60 6.56 -6.35 -19.06
CA LYS A 60 7.82 -7.08 -18.90
C LYS A 60 8.94 -6.08 -18.64
N VAL A 61 9.66 -6.27 -17.56
CA VAL A 61 10.82 -5.48 -17.20
C VAL A 61 12.03 -6.05 -17.93
N CYS A 62 12.81 -5.19 -18.55
CA CYS A 62 14.17 -5.49 -18.97
C CYS A 62 14.94 -6.01 -17.75
N GLY A 63 15.79 -7.01 -17.90
CA GLY A 63 16.59 -7.60 -16.82
C GLY A 63 17.42 -6.56 -16.07
N ILE A 64 17.94 -6.92 -14.92
CA ILE A 64 18.72 -5.98 -14.08
C ILE A 64 19.90 -5.44 -14.85
N GLU A 65 20.65 -6.31 -15.53
CA GLU A 65 21.80 -5.92 -16.35
C GLU A 65 21.38 -5.04 -17.53
N CYS A 66 20.28 -5.39 -18.19
CA CYS A 66 19.74 -4.59 -19.27
C CYS A 66 19.34 -3.18 -18.79
N GLN A 67 18.86 -3.02 -17.56
CA GLN A 67 18.57 -1.70 -16.99
C GLN A 67 19.84 -0.91 -16.68
N GLU A 68 20.92 -1.57 -16.29
CA GLU A 68 22.23 -0.96 -16.07
C GLU A 68 22.92 -0.54 -17.37
N GLU A 69 22.72 -1.29 -18.45
CA GLU A 69 23.27 -1.00 -19.77
C GLU A 69 22.50 0.08 -20.54
N LEU A 70 21.28 0.39 -20.14
CA LEU A 70 20.51 1.44 -20.78
C LEU A 70 21.20 2.80 -20.61
N PRO A 71 21.29 3.60 -21.68
CA PRO A 71 21.83 4.94 -21.55
C PRO A 71 20.98 5.76 -20.57
N ALA A 72 21.64 6.56 -19.74
CA ALA A 72 20.94 7.45 -18.82
C ALA A 72 19.93 8.33 -19.61
N PRO A 73 18.68 8.45 -19.14
CA PRO A 73 17.69 9.26 -19.82
C PRO A 73 18.12 10.71 -19.87
N SER A 74 17.85 11.37 -21.01
CA SER A 74 18.11 12.80 -21.14
C SER A 74 17.25 13.61 -20.17
N LEU A 75 17.65 14.84 -19.86
CA LEU A 75 16.85 15.74 -19.04
C LEU A 75 15.43 15.91 -19.60
N ALA A 76 15.29 16.01 -20.93
CA ALA A 76 13.99 16.13 -21.60
C ALA A 76 13.13 14.87 -21.43
N ASP A 77 13.72 13.67 -21.44
CA ASP A 77 13.01 12.40 -21.21
C ASP A 77 12.55 12.29 -19.75
N LEU A 78 13.39 12.73 -18.80
CA LEU A 78 13.03 12.79 -17.39
C LEU A 78 11.87 13.76 -17.14
N GLU A 79 11.93 14.97 -17.70
CA GLU A 79 10.87 15.96 -17.60
C GLU A 79 9.57 15.49 -18.25
N ALA A 80 9.67 14.82 -19.42
CA ALA A 80 8.52 14.23 -20.07
C ALA A 80 7.88 13.13 -19.23
N SER A 81 8.68 12.26 -18.61
CA SER A 81 8.20 11.14 -17.77
C SER A 81 7.64 11.62 -16.42
N LEU A 82 8.24 12.65 -15.82
CA LEU A 82 7.78 13.29 -14.60
C LEU A 82 6.60 14.24 -14.82
N SER A 83 6.35 14.70 -16.06
CA SER A 83 5.08 15.35 -16.39
C SER A 83 3.93 14.44 -16.00
N TYR A 84 2.82 14.98 -15.50
CA TYR A 84 1.81 14.16 -14.88
C TYR A 84 0.39 14.55 -15.28
N GLU A 85 -0.48 13.54 -15.28
CA GLU A 85 -1.91 13.74 -15.41
C GLU A 85 -2.57 13.91 -14.06
N THR A 86 -3.56 14.79 -13.99
CA THR A 86 -4.45 14.91 -12.83
C THR A 86 -5.87 14.60 -13.28
N VAL A 87 -6.49 13.61 -12.64
CA VAL A 87 -7.90 13.28 -12.83
C VAL A 87 -8.68 13.79 -11.64
N PHE A 88 -9.70 14.61 -11.90
CA PHE A 88 -10.57 15.19 -10.90
C PHE A 88 -11.83 14.31 -10.66
N GLU A 89 -12.48 14.47 -9.50
CA GLU A 89 -13.71 13.71 -9.12
C GLU A 89 -14.81 13.84 -10.19
N ASN A 90 -14.89 14.97 -10.89
CA ASN A 90 -15.87 15.18 -11.96
C ASN A 90 -15.51 14.51 -13.31
N GLY A 91 -14.35 13.83 -13.38
CA GLY A 91 -13.85 13.20 -14.60
C GLY A 91 -13.05 14.13 -15.51
N THR A 92 -12.89 15.41 -15.17
CA THR A 92 -11.96 16.30 -15.89
C THR A 92 -10.54 15.79 -15.74
N ARG A 93 -9.73 15.91 -16.79
CA ARG A 93 -8.34 15.51 -16.83
C ARG A 93 -7.46 16.65 -17.30
N THR A 94 -6.33 16.83 -16.64
CA THR A 94 -5.31 17.81 -17.05
C THR A 94 -3.95 17.14 -17.18
N LEU A 95 -3.09 17.65 -18.06
CA LEU A 95 -1.68 17.30 -18.17
C LEU A 95 -0.86 18.49 -17.71
N THR A 96 -0.04 18.34 -16.68
CA THR A 96 0.93 19.33 -16.24
C THR A 96 2.32 18.94 -16.71
N ARG A 97 2.95 19.77 -17.52
CA ARG A 97 4.36 19.67 -17.88
C ARG A 97 5.22 20.19 -16.75
N VAL A 98 6.35 19.52 -16.51
CA VAL A 98 7.29 19.93 -15.48
C VAL A 98 8.68 20.17 -16.06
N ARG A 99 9.46 21.00 -15.34
CA ARG A 99 10.90 21.14 -15.51
C ARG A 99 11.63 20.69 -14.26
N VAL A 100 12.83 20.16 -14.46
CA VAL A 100 13.72 19.74 -13.38
C VAL A 100 14.87 20.73 -13.27
N GLN A 101 15.11 21.22 -12.06
CA GLN A 101 16.17 22.18 -11.74
C GLN A 101 17.09 21.58 -10.68
N GLY A 102 18.41 21.84 -10.80
CA GLY A 102 19.37 21.39 -9.81
C GLY A 102 19.60 19.87 -9.81
N LEU A 103 19.43 19.20 -10.96
CA LEU A 103 19.80 17.80 -11.12
C LEU A 103 21.32 17.71 -11.03
N VAL A 104 21.80 16.99 -10.01
CA VAL A 104 23.22 16.62 -9.90
C VAL A 104 23.34 15.21 -10.47
N PRO A 105 24.14 14.98 -11.50
CA PRO A 105 24.38 13.61 -11.99
C PRO A 105 24.94 12.76 -10.84
N GLU A 106 24.25 11.70 -10.46
CA GLU A 106 24.84 10.71 -9.56
C GLU A 106 25.92 9.93 -10.34
N PRO A 107 27.11 9.69 -9.76
CA PRO A 107 28.09 8.81 -10.38
C PRO A 107 27.48 7.41 -10.50
N ALA A 108 27.68 6.78 -11.67
CA ALA A 108 27.22 5.43 -11.94
C ALA A 108 27.68 4.47 -10.83
N GLN A 109 26.74 3.89 -10.12
CA GLN A 109 27.03 2.92 -9.07
C GLN A 109 27.14 1.54 -9.72
N ASN A 110 28.36 1.00 -9.77
CA ASN A 110 28.59 -0.39 -10.11
C ASN A 110 28.05 -1.29 -9.01
N SER A 111 26.89 -1.85 -9.20
CA SER A 111 26.32 -2.86 -8.28
C SER A 111 26.65 -4.25 -8.81
N SER A 112 27.70 -4.89 -8.27
CA SER A 112 27.96 -6.31 -8.50
C SER A 112 27.61 -7.10 -7.25
N THR A 113 26.50 -7.78 -7.23
CA THR A 113 26.16 -8.77 -6.19
C THR A 113 25.86 -10.13 -6.86
N ARG A 114 26.55 -11.16 -6.36
CA ARG A 114 26.47 -12.53 -6.87
C ARG A 114 25.19 -13.20 -6.39
N GLY A 115 24.44 -13.85 -7.31
CA GLY A 115 23.17 -14.47 -7.07
C GLY A 115 23.22 -15.89 -6.51
N ALA A 116 22.17 -16.30 -5.82
CA ALA A 116 21.85 -17.65 -5.38
C ALA A 116 20.73 -18.28 -6.24
N PRO A 117 20.61 -19.63 -6.31
CA PRO A 117 19.88 -20.32 -7.38
C PRO A 117 18.36 -20.26 -7.32
N ALA A 118 17.75 -20.38 -8.49
CA ALA A 118 16.33 -20.21 -8.81
C ALA A 118 15.38 -21.26 -8.24
N ARG A 119 14.18 -20.84 -7.83
CA ARG A 119 13.07 -21.70 -7.45
C ARG A 119 11.73 -21.24 -8.07
N ARG A 120 10.84 -22.22 -8.35
CA ARG A 120 9.59 -22.13 -9.11
C ARG A 120 8.51 -21.16 -8.55
N ARG A 121 7.69 -20.64 -9.47
CA ARG A 121 6.44 -19.84 -9.31
C ARG A 121 5.79 -19.87 -7.94
N ARG A 122 5.87 -18.78 -7.19
CA ARG A 122 4.94 -18.42 -6.11
C ARG A 122 5.13 -16.95 -5.76
N GLN A 123 4.05 -16.19 -5.59
CA GLN A 123 4.08 -14.89 -4.91
C GLN A 123 4.41 -15.06 -3.42
N VAL A 124 4.31 -16.30 -2.93
CA VAL A 124 4.74 -16.75 -1.60
C VAL A 124 5.95 -17.66 -1.76
N TYR A 125 7.08 -17.27 -1.17
CA TYR A 125 8.37 -17.93 -1.28
C TYR A 125 8.63 -18.85 -0.08
N GLY A 126 8.49 -20.17 -0.27
CA GLY A 126 8.69 -21.15 0.79
C GLY A 126 7.54 -21.20 1.79
N THR A 127 7.83 -21.08 3.10
CA THR A 127 6.80 -20.98 4.15
C THR A 127 6.22 -19.56 4.14
N ASP A 128 4.89 -19.44 4.15
CA ASP A 128 4.21 -18.14 4.16
C ASP A 128 4.62 -17.31 5.39
N SER A 129 5.39 -16.26 5.13
CA SER A 129 5.94 -15.34 6.14
C SER A 129 5.04 -14.13 6.43
N ARG A 130 3.83 -14.10 5.87
CA ARG A 130 2.87 -13.01 6.06
C ARG A 130 2.18 -13.08 7.41
N PHE A 131 2.16 -11.96 8.13
CA PHE A 131 1.52 -11.84 9.44
C PHE A 131 0.17 -11.13 9.33
N SER A 132 -0.94 -11.85 9.55
CA SER A 132 -2.26 -11.24 9.68
C SER A 132 -2.37 -10.53 11.02
N ILE A 133 -2.60 -9.22 10.99
CA ILE A 133 -2.78 -8.40 12.20
C ILE A 133 -4.24 -8.51 12.65
N SER A 134 -4.49 -9.23 13.75
CA SER A 134 -5.82 -9.41 14.34
C SER A 134 -6.05 -8.60 15.61
N ASP A 135 -4.98 -8.25 16.32
CA ASP A 135 -5.09 -7.45 17.56
C ASP A 135 -5.53 -6.02 17.23
N LYS A 136 -6.61 -5.59 17.88
CA LYS A 136 -7.21 -4.27 17.74
C LYS A 136 -6.23 -3.13 18.02
N ARG A 137 -5.36 -3.28 19.00
CA ARG A 137 -4.38 -2.25 19.38
C ARG A 137 -3.38 -2.01 18.26
N PHE A 138 -2.89 -3.08 17.63
CA PHE A 138 -2.00 -2.97 16.48
C PHE A 138 -2.71 -2.37 15.27
N LEU A 139 -3.92 -2.83 14.93
CA LEU A 139 -4.69 -2.34 13.79
C LEU A 139 -4.95 -0.83 13.83
N THR A 140 -5.09 -0.25 15.04
CA THR A 140 -5.35 1.19 15.22
C THR A 140 -4.11 2.00 15.56
N SER A 141 -2.95 1.34 15.69
CA SER A 141 -1.67 1.99 16.03
C SER A 141 -0.81 2.18 14.80
N PHE A 142 -0.01 3.25 14.82
CA PHE A 142 1.03 3.48 13.83
C PHE A 142 2.17 2.46 14.00
N PRO A 143 2.71 1.86 12.93
CA PRO A 143 2.55 2.20 11.51
C PRO A 143 1.33 1.56 10.81
N PHE A 144 0.70 0.56 11.39
CA PHE A 144 -0.34 -0.26 10.77
C PHE A 144 -1.58 0.54 10.36
N SER A 145 -1.94 1.55 11.16
CA SER A 145 -3.07 2.44 10.86
C SER A 145 -2.86 3.34 9.64
N ALA A 146 -1.61 3.46 9.12
CA ALA A 146 -1.32 4.21 7.92
C ALA A 146 -1.64 3.44 6.63
N ALA A 147 -1.80 2.10 6.70
CA ALA A 147 -2.19 1.29 5.55
C ALA A 147 -3.68 1.49 5.24
N VAL A 148 -4.01 1.63 3.96
CA VAL A 148 -5.39 1.85 3.47
C VAL A 148 -5.73 0.87 2.36
N LYS A 149 -7.04 0.58 2.20
CA LYS A 149 -7.58 -0.24 1.13
C LYS A 149 -8.20 0.64 0.06
N LEU A 150 -7.95 0.36 -1.21
CA LEU A 150 -8.58 1.05 -2.33
C LEU A 150 -9.82 0.29 -2.81
N SER A 151 -10.82 1.02 -3.30
CA SER A 151 -12.04 0.40 -3.86
C SER A 151 -11.80 -0.36 -5.17
N THR A 152 -10.65 -0.21 -5.79
CA THR A 152 -10.18 -0.99 -6.95
C THR A 152 -9.58 -2.34 -6.56
N GLY A 153 -9.42 -2.62 -5.26
CA GLY A 153 -8.88 -3.88 -4.75
C GLY A 153 -7.41 -3.83 -4.37
N CYS A 154 -6.75 -2.69 -4.55
CA CYS A 154 -5.37 -2.43 -4.14
C CYS A 154 -5.27 -1.93 -2.68
N SER A 155 -4.03 -1.73 -2.26
CA SER A 155 -3.64 -1.07 -1.01
C SER A 155 -3.01 0.31 -1.27
N GLY A 156 -2.75 1.04 -0.23
CA GLY A 156 -2.01 2.30 -0.25
C GLY A 156 -1.49 2.65 1.14
N VAL A 157 -0.77 3.76 1.23
CA VAL A 157 -0.24 4.28 2.48
C VAL A 157 -0.56 5.77 2.62
N LEU A 158 -0.97 6.17 3.82
CA LEU A 158 -1.20 7.58 4.17
C LEU A 158 0.16 8.30 4.28
N VAL A 159 0.35 9.37 3.51
CA VAL A 159 1.58 10.16 3.48
C VAL A 159 1.37 11.62 3.90
N SER A 160 0.13 12.02 4.11
CA SER A 160 -0.26 13.31 4.71
C SER A 160 -1.69 13.22 5.23
N PRO A 161 -2.22 14.24 5.91
CA PRO A 161 -3.62 14.22 6.36
C PRO A 161 -4.66 14.05 5.24
N THR A 162 -4.29 14.37 4.01
CA THR A 162 -5.19 14.31 2.85
C THR A 162 -4.67 13.48 1.68
N HIS A 163 -3.48 12.86 1.81
CA HIS A 163 -2.88 12.15 0.68
C HIS A 163 -2.57 10.69 0.97
N VAL A 164 -2.77 9.88 -0.06
CA VAL A 164 -2.46 8.44 -0.11
C VAL A 164 -1.54 8.17 -1.28
N LEU A 165 -0.41 7.52 -1.02
CA LEU A 165 0.48 7.00 -2.07
C LEU A 165 0.09 5.55 -2.37
N THR A 166 0.05 5.20 -3.66
CA THR A 166 -0.29 3.86 -4.16
C THR A 166 0.40 3.60 -5.49
N ALA A 167 0.25 2.40 -6.05
CA ALA A 167 0.73 2.07 -7.40
C ALA A 167 -0.16 2.68 -8.49
N ALA A 168 0.45 3.09 -9.60
CA ALA A 168 -0.26 3.69 -10.73
C ALA A 168 -1.23 2.71 -11.38
N HIS A 169 -0.85 1.44 -11.53
CA HIS A 169 -1.73 0.43 -12.13
C HIS A 169 -2.98 0.10 -11.29
N CYS A 170 -3.06 0.58 -10.06
CA CYS A 170 -4.29 0.52 -9.26
C CYS A 170 -5.39 1.46 -9.76
N VAL A 171 -5.04 2.44 -10.60
CA VAL A 171 -5.95 3.45 -11.15
C VAL A 171 -5.91 3.56 -12.67
N HIS A 172 -4.81 3.10 -13.32
CA HIS A 172 -4.58 3.20 -14.76
C HIS A 172 -3.72 2.01 -15.23
N ASP A 173 -4.18 1.23 -16.21
CA ASP A 173 -3.54 -0.02 -16.65
C ASP A 173 -2.38 0.16 -17.65
N GLY A 174 -1.92 1.41 -17.86
CA GLY A 174 -0.93 1.78 -18.88
C GLY A 174 -1.55 2.31 -20.16
N GLN A 175 -2.80 1.94 -20.49
CA GLN A 175 -3.52 2.37 -21.68
C GLN A 175 -4.74 3.25 -21.36
N GLY A 176 -5.43 2.96 -20.25
CA GLY A 176 -6.62 3.67 -19.84
C GLY A 176 -6.88 3.61 -18.33
N TYR A 177 -7.83 4.41 -17.89
CA TYR A 177 -8.24 4.44 -16.49
C TYR A 177 -9.09 3.24 -16.13
N VAL A 178 -8.77 2.59 -15.02
CA VAL A 178 -9.51 1.44 -14.50
C VAL A 178 -10.95 1.85 -14.17
N LYS A 179 -11.93 1.04 -14.54
CA LYS A 179 -13.37 1.31 -14.37
C LYS A 179 -13.75 1.80 -12.97
N GLY A 180 -13.15 1.24 -11.92
CA GLY A 180 -13.36 1.64 -10.53
C GLY A 180 -12.78 3.01 -10.16
N SER A 181 -11.83 3.56 -10.95
CA SER A 181 -11.11 4.78 -10.63
C SER A 181 -11.97 6.05 -10.78
N LYS A 182 -13.03 6.06 -11.59
CA LYS A 182 -13.95 7.19 -11.71
C LYS A 182 -14.60 7.61 -10.38
N ARG A 183 -14.83 6.65 -9.49
CA ARG A 183 -15.41 6.87 -8.16
C ARG A 183 -14.56 6.25 -7.09
N LEU A 184 -13.26 6.45 -7.20
CA LEU A 184 -12.27 5.86 -6.31
C LEU A 184 -12.54 6.27 -4.85
N ARG A 185 -12.47 5.28 -3.97
CA ARG A 185 -12.60 5.46 -2.53
C ARG A 185 -11.44 4.80 -1.82
N VAL A 186 -11.04 5.43 -0.72
CA VAL A 186 -10.03 4.94 0.19
C VAL A 186 -10.71 4.49 1.48
N GLY A 187 -10.46 3.27 1.88
CA GLY A 187 -10.95 2.64 3.10
C GLY A 187 -9.92 2.74 4.22
N LEU A 188 -10.23 3.52 5.23
CA LEU A 188 -9.45 3.64 6.46
C LEU A 188 -9.94 2.57 7.44
N LEU A 189 -9.03 1.75 7.96
CA LEU A 189 -9.38 0.71 8.90
C LEU A 189 -9.86 1.31 10.23
N LYS A 190 -11.02 0.90 10.68
CA LYS A 190 -11.61 1.27 11.96
C LYS A 190 -12.14 0.05 12.70
N MET A 191 -12.05 0.09 14.01
CA MET A 191 -12.73 -0.90 14.84
C MET A 191 -14.13 -0.41 15.16
N ARG A 192 -15.15 -1.19 14.78
CA ARG A 192 -16.51 -0.94 15.26
C ARG A 192 -16.56 -1.29 16.73
N ASN A 193 -16.74 -0.30 17.58
CA ASN A 193 -17.21 -0.57 18.94
C ASN A 193 -18.55 -1.27 18.78
N LYS A 194 -18.75 -2.41 19.47
CA LYS A 194 -20.11 -2.94 19.68
C LYS A 194 -20.85 -1.82 20.39
N GLY A 195 -21.62 -1.03 19.63
CA GLY A 195 -22.41 0.05 20.18
C GLY A 195 -23.27 -0.54 21.28
N GLY A 196 -23.18 0.04 22.46
CA GLY A 196 -24.22 -0.10 23.44
C GLY A 196 -25.52 0.30 22.71
N GLY A 197 -26.38 -0.67 22.49
CA GLY A 197 -27.70 -0.42 21.93
C GLY A 197 -28.35 0.64 22.84
N LYS A 198 -28.42 1.87 22.32
CA LYS A 198 -29.37 2.82 22.89
C LYS A 198 -30.72 2.16 22.66
N ASN A 199 -31.22 1.47 23.70
CA ASN A 199 -32.61 1.14 23.83
C ASN A 199 -33.42 2.44 23.62
N ARG A 200 -33.80 2.69 22.38
CA ARG A 200 -34.94 3.53 22.10
C ARG A 200 -36.15 2.75 22.63
N ARG A 201 -36.34 2.78 23.95
CA ARG A 201 -37.65 2.56 24.53
C ARG A 201 -38.55 3.62 23.91
N GLY A 202 -39.28 3.20 22.90
CA GLY A 202 -40.39 3.98 22.37
C GLY A 202 -41.35 4.29 23.48
N SER A 203 -41.32 5.52 23.95
CA SER A 203 -42.42 6.10 24.73
C SER A 203 -43.63 6.14 23.79
N LYS A 204 -44.44 5.08 23.85
CA LYS A 204 -45.82 5.16 23.40
C LYS A 204 -46.55 6.09 24.36
N ARG A 205 -46.58 7.35 24.01
CA ARG A 205 -47.51 8.31 24.65
C ARG A 205 -48.89 7.96 24.13
N SER A 206 -49.66 7.26 24.98
CA SER A 206 -51.12 7.15 24.94
C SER A 206 -51.70 8.55 24.82
N ARG A 207 -52.40 8.83 23.74
CA ARG A 207 -53.32 9.94 23.64
C ARG A 207 -54.70 9.33 23.43
N ARG A 208 -55.49 9.36 24.49
CA ARG A 208 -56.90 9.05 24.56
C ARG A 208 -57.71 10.16 23.89
N GLU A 209 -58.79 9.70 23.24
CA GLU A 209 -60.15 10.30 23.08
C GLU A 209 -60.28 11.61 22.28
N ALA A 210 -61.08 11.61 21.25
CA ALA A 210 -62.54 11.77 21.36
C ALA A 210 -63.24 11.63 19.99
N ASN A 211 -64.31 10.86 20.01
CA ASN A 211 -65.60 10.97 19.31
C ASN A 211 -65.75 11.47 17.86
N GLY A 212 -66.59 10.70 17.12
CA GLY A 212 -67.44 11.25 16.09
C GLY A 212 -67.83 10.27 14.98
N ASP A 213 -68.96 9.57 15.23
CA ASP A 213 -70.02 9.07 14.32
C ASP A 213 -69.81 8.88 12.80
N ALA A 214 -69.87 7.65 12.34
CA ALA A 214 -70.86 6.97 11.47
C ALA A 214 -71.11 7.51 10.00
N PRO A 215 -71.87 6.72 9.18
CA PRO A 215 -71.35 5.71 8.25
C PRO A 215 -71.81 6.01 6.78
N ARG A 216 -71.35 5.26 5.77
CA ARG A 216 -72.06 4.80 4.58
C ARG A 216 -71.11 4.10 3.57
N GLU A 217 -71.41 2.84 3.34
CA GLU A 217 -72.00 2.21 2.17
C GLU A 217 -71.22 2.35 0.88
N GLY A 218 -70.78 1.20 0.37
CA GLY A 218 -71.19 0.80 -0.95
C GLY A 218 -70.20 0.02 -1.77
N ARG A 219 -70.43 -1.29 -1.91
CA ARG A 219 -70.30 -2.09 -3.16
C ARG A 219 -68.97 -2.05 -3.90
N GLY A 220 -68.43 -3.15 -4.31
CA GLY A 220 -68.80 -4.37 -4.97
C GLY A 220 -67.57 -5.17 -5.31
N GLU A 221 -67.68 -6.40 -5.07
CA GLU A 221 -67.40 -7.58 -5.89
C GLU A 221 -66.33 -7.40 -7.01
N ASP A 222 -65.24 -8.21 -6.99
CA ASP A 222 -65.27 -9.50 -7.64
C ASP A 222 -64.07 -10.37 -7.35
N LEU A 223 -64.33 -11.59 -7.14
CA LEU A 223 -63.61 -12.82 -7.07
C LEU A 223 -62.59 -13.02 -8.20
N GLN A 224 -61.44 -13.56 -7.93
CA GLN A 224 -61.10 -14.88 -8.45
C GLN A 224 -59.85 -15.48 -7.82
N ALA A 225 -60.07 -16.67 -7.34
CA ALA A 225 -59.18 -17.63 -6.75
C ALA A 225 -58.19 -18.23 -7.73
N ARG A 226 -56.99 -18.63 -7.23
CA ARG A 226 -56.35 -19.94 -7.51
C ARG A 226 -55.17 -20.17 -6.59
N ALA A 227 -55.34 -21.01 -5.66
CA ALA A 227 -54.88 -22.40 -5.52
C ALA A 227 -53.39 -22.60 -5.24
N LYS A 228 -53.11 -22.90 -4.02
CA LYS A 228 -52.39 -24.02 -3.36
C LYS A 228 -51.32 -24.72 -4.21
N ALA A 229 -50.10 -24.75 -3.65
CA ALA A 229 -49.32 -25.98 -3.49
C ALA A 229 -48.42 -25.86 -2.29
N GLY A 230 -48.70 -26.61 -1.27
CA GLY A 230 -47.85 -26.83 -0.09
C GLY A 230 -46.91 -27.98 -0.34
N ARG A 231 -45.77 -27.93 0.31
CA ARG A 231 -44.83 -29.02 0.71
C ARG A 231 -43.80 -28.35 1.58
N GLY A 232 -43.50 -28.73 2.75
CA GLY A 232 -43.39 -30.02 3.36
C GLY A 232 -42.33 -29.77 4.42
N ARG A 233 -42.71 -29.78 5.68
CA ARG A 233 -41.83 -29.71 6.85
C ARG A 233 -41.00 -30.99 6.92
N ALA A 234 -39.66 -30.85 6.94
CA ALA A 234 -38.80 -31.91 7.45
C ALA A 234 -37.99 -31.35 8.61
N SER A 235 -38.33 -31.76 9.79
CA SER A 235 -37.55 -31.65 11.01
C SER A 235 -36.46 -32.71 10.97
N SER A 236 -35.20 -32.33 11.08
CA SER A 236 -34.16 -33.24 11.52
C SER A 236 -33.39 -32.63 12.70
N ALA A 237 -33.44 -33.38 13.77
CA ALA A 237 -32.80 -33.12 15.05
C ALA A 237 -31.29 -33.40 15.00
N GLY A 238 -30.55 -32.78 15.92
CA GLY A 238 -29.27 -33.29 16.42
C GLY A 238 -28.04 -32.63 15.83
N GLY A 239 -27.60 -31.51 16.36
CA GLY A 239 -26.27 -30.93 16.15
C GLY A 239 -25.66 -30.54 17.50
N GLN A 240 -24.63 -31.26 17.88
CA GLN A 240 -23.83 -31.15 19.10
C GLN A 240 -23.44 -29.71 19.43
N ARG A 241 -23.66 -29.33 20.67
CA ARG A 241 -23.15 -28.08 21.26
C ARG A 241 -21.64 -28.20 21.42
N GLY A 242 -20.91 -27.71 20.44
CA GLY A 242 -19.47 -27.49 20.54
C GLY A 242 -19.14 -26.48 21.63
N ALA A 243 -18.19 -26.83 22.49
CA ALA A 243 -17.71 -26.05 23.61
C ALA A 243 -17.33 -24.63 23.18
N GLY A 244 -17.93 -23.63 23.80
CA GLY A 244 -17.67 -22.22 23.54
C GLY A 244 -16.27 -21.84 23.99
N GLY A 245 -15.37 -21.63 23.04
CA GLY A 245 -14.12 -20.93 23.28
C GLY A 245 -14.39 -19.48 23.72
N PRO A 246 -13.47 -18.83 24.44
CA PRO A 246 -13.69 -17.51 25.02
C PRO A 246 -14.05 -16.49 23.92
N ARG A 247 -15.26 -15.97 23.99
CA ARG A 247 -15.74 -14.90 23.09
C ARG A 247 -14.98 -13.62 23.43
N GLY A 248 -13.84 -13.41 22.78
CA GLY A 248 -13.12 -12.16 22.83
C GLY A 248 -14.06 -10.99 22.51
N ALA A 249 -14.16 -10.03 23.42
CA ALA A 249 -14.97 -8.81 23.31
C ALA A 249 -14.42 -7.81 22.26
N GLY A 250 -13.88 -8.30 21.15
CA GLY A 250 -13.31 -7.50 20.07
C GLY A 250 -14.36 -7.13 19.02
N GLY A 251 -14.56 -5.84 18.78
CA GLY A 251 -15.34 -5.39 17.62
C GLY A 251 -14.70 -5.88 16.31
N ARG A 252 -15.52 -6.15 15.29
CA ARG A 252 -15.01 -6.56 13.95
C ARG A 252 -14.33 -5.37 13.28
N PRO A 253 -13.20 -5.58 12.55
CA PRO A 253 -12.61 -4.55 11.70
C PRO A 253 -13.62 -4.10 10.64
N SER A 254 -13.62 -2.84 10.32
CA SER A 254 -14.48 -2.25 9.29
C SER A 254 -13.76 -1.09 8.63
N PHE A 255 -14.14 -0.76 7.39
CA PHE A 255 -13.56 0.36 6.67
C PHE A 255 -14.45 1.60 6.74
N GLN A 256 -13.85 2.72 7.09
CA GLN A 256 -14.45 4.03 6.84
C GLN A 256 -13.99 4.50 5.46
N TRP A 257 -14.91 4.50 4.51
CA TRP A 257 -14.63 4.91 3.14
C TRP A 257 -14.71 6.42 2.98
N THR A 258 -13.68 7.01 2.35
CA THR A 258 -13.64 8.41 1.92
C THR A 258 -13.46 8.47 0.40
N ARG A 259 -13.94 9.53 -0.25
CA ARG A 259 -13.77 9.73 -1.70
C ARG A 259 -12.43 10.38 -1.98
N VAL A 260 -11.89 10.05 -3.15
CA VAL A 260 -10.75 10.72 -3.75
C VAL A 260 -11.26 11.95 -4.50
N LYS A 261 -10.60 13.07 -4.33
CA LYS A 261 -10.88 14.35 -5.00
C LYS A 261 -10.08 14.46 -6.29
N ASN A 262 -8.78 14.18 -6.21
CA ASN A 262 -7.84 14.21 -7.33
C ASN A 262 -6.94 12.98 -7.31
N THR A 263 -6.52 12.54 -8.49
CA THR A 263 -5.51 11.49 -8.68
C THR A 263 -4.41 12.03 -9.56
N HIS A 264 -3.17 12.01 -9.07
CA HIS A 264 -1.98 12.39 -9.83
C HIS A 264 -1.26 11.15 -10.31
N LEU A 265 -0.93 11.12 -11.60
CA LEU A 265 -0.33 9.99 -12.29
C LEU A 265 0.83 10.46 -13.16
N PRO A 266 2.07 9.97 -12.98
CA PRO A 266 3.19 10.35 -13.84
C PRO A 266 2.97 9.87 -15.28
N ARG A 267 3.36 10.68 -16.25
CA ARG A 267 3.20 10.35 -17.66
C ARG A 267 4.10 9.19 -18.08
N GLY A 268 5.22 8.98 -17.41
CA GLY A 268 6.09 7.82 -17.62
C GLY A 268 5.33 6.50 -17.51
N TRP A 269 4.31 6.41 -16.64
CA TRP A 269 3.40 5.27 -16.58
C TRP A 269 2.41 5.25 -17.75
N ALA A 270 1.71 6.37 -17.99
CA ALA A 270 0.60 6.45 -18.96
C ALA A 270 1.06 6.48 -20.43
N ALA A 271 2.29 6.91 -20.70
CA ALA A 271 2.85 7.03 -22.04
C ALA A 271 3.90 5.97 -22.35
N GLY A 272 4.05 4.97 -21.52
CA GLY A 272 5.08 3.93 -21.62
C GLY A 272 5.10 3.27 -22.99
N ARG A 273 6.00 3.74 -23.88
CA ARG A 273 6.09 3.29 -25.27
C ARG A 273 6.75 1.92 -25.43
N ARG A 274 7.42 1.37 -24.42
CA ARG A 274 8.20 0.11 -24.53
C ARG A 274 8.29 -0.61 -23.19
N GLY A 275 7.16 -1.03 -22.61
CA GLY A 275 7.11 -2.07 -21.58
C GLY A 275 8.04 -2.01 -20.35
N ALA A 276 9.30 -1.62 -20.54
CA ALA A 276 10.31 -1.61 -19.49
C ALA A 276 10.34 -0.32 -18.67
N ALA A 277 10.15 0.84 -19.30
CA ALA A 277 10.19 2.14 -18.61
C ALA A 277 8.93 2.44 -17.77
N ALA A 278 7.82 1.78 -18.06
CA ALA A 278 6.55 2.05 -17.38
C ALA A 278 6.57 1.63 -15.91
N LEU A 279 7.24 0.55 -15.53
CA LEU A 279 7.27 0.05 -14.16
C LEU A 279 7.98 1.01 -13.21
N ASP A 280 9.00 1.70 -13.68
CA ASP A 280 9.76 2.72 -12.93
C ASP A 280 8.87 3.88 -12.45
N TYR A 281 7.76 4.10 -13.14
CA TYR A 281 6.78 5.14 -12.84
C TYR A 281 5.46 4.58 -12.28
N ASP A 282 5.45 3.34 -11.78
CA ASP A 282 4.24 2.73 -11.20
C ASP A 282 3.95 3.26 -9.79
N TYR A 283 3.68 4.55 -9.70
CA TYR A 283 3.20 5.20 -8.48
C TYR A 283 2.16 6.28 -8.81
N ALA A 284 1.22 6.49 -7.90
CA ALA A 284 0.18 7.50 -8.00
C ALA A 284 -0.12 8.11 -6.64
N LEU A 285 -0.46 9.39 -6.61
CA LEU A 285 -0.90 10.10 -5.42
C LEU A 285 -2.39 10.41 -5.51
N LEU A 286 -3.12 10.05 -4.45
CA LEU A 286 -4.55 10.28 -4.32
C LEU A 286 -4.78 11.39 -3.30
N GLU A 287 -5.45 12.48 -3.69
CA GLU A 287 -5.92 13.52 -2.78
C GLU A 287 -7.32 13.17 -2.26
N LEU A 288 -7.47 13.06 -0.96
CA LEU A 288 -8.74 12.75 -0.31
C LEU A 288 -9.64 13.99 -0.24
N LYS A 289 -10.95 13.81 -0.41
CA LYS A 289 -11.92 14.89 -0.29
C LYS A 289 -12.01 15.46 1.13
N ARG A 290 -11.66 14.66 2.15
CA ARG A 290 -11.67 15.05 3.56
C ARG A 290 -10.42 14.52 4.24
N ALA A 291 -9.81 15.37 5.07
CA ALA A 291 -8.69 14.97 5.89
C ALA A 291 -9.09 13.84 6.87
N HIS A 292 -8.17 12.91 7.06
CA HIS A 292 -8.29 11.86 8.08
C HIS A 292 -7.61 12.29 9.39
N LYS A 293 -7.89 11.53 10.46
CA LYS A 293 -7.32 11.78 11.80
C LYS A 293 -6.25 10.74 12.19
N GLN A 294 -5.92 9.81 11.28
CA GLN A 294 -4.90 8.77 11.54
C GLN A 294 -3.50 9.36 11.36
N LYS A 295 -2.51 8.76 12.03
CA LYS A 295 -1.11 9.06 11.76
C LYS A 295 -0.75 8.57 10.35
N TYR A 296 0.10 9.33 9.68
CA TYR A 296 0.63 9.05 8.34
C TYR A 296 2.15 8.86 8.41
N MET A 297 2.75 8.34 7.36
CA MET A 297 4.20 8.19 7.25
C MET A 297 4.78 9.31 6.41
N ASP A 298 5.90 9.85 6.85
CA ASP A 298 6.68 10.78 6.04
C ASP A 298 7.27 10.04 4.82
N LEU A 299 7.58 10.78 3.77
CA LEU A 299 8.33 10.28 2.64
C LEU A 299 9.83 10.29 2.96
N GLY A 300 10.57 9.37 2.35
CA GLY A 300 12.03 9.35 2.36
C GLY A 300 12.57 8.96 1.00
N VAL A 301 13.74 9.46 0.65
CA VAL A 301 14.48 8.97 -0.50
C VAL A 301 14.99 7.57 -0.18
N SER A 302 14.78 6.63 -1.12
CA SER A 302 15.23 5.24 -0.94
C SER A 302 16.75 5.17 -0.80
N PRO A 303 17.28 4.66 0.32
CA PRO A 303 18.70 4.39 0.43
C PRO A 303 19.11 3.21 -0.47
N ALA A 304 20.40 3.05 -0.72
CA ALA A 304 20.93 1.85 -1.38
C ALA A 304 20.78 0.62 -0.48
N ILE A 305 20.70 -0.60 -1.07
CA ILE A 305 20.57 -1.85 -0.29
C ILE A 305 21.61 -1.97 0.82
N ARG A 306 22.85 -1.64 0.55
CA ARG A 306 23.96 -1.69 1.52
C ARG A 306 23.75 -0.78 2.76
N GLU A 307 22.88 0.23 2.62
CA GLU A 307 22.54 1.18 3.69
C GLU A 307 21.30 0.73 4.49
N LEU A 308 20.65 -0.36 4.07
CA LEU A 308 19.46 -0.89 4.74
C LEU A 308 19.85 -1.69 5.98
N PRO A 309 19.25 -1.46 7.15
CA PRO A 309 19.52 -2.25 8.36
C PRO A 309 19.19 -3.73 8.10
N GLY A 310 20.22 -4.59 8.07
CA GLY A 310 20.08 -6.00 7.71
C GLY A 310 19.44 -6.25 6.34
N GLY A 311 19.52 -5.27 5.42
CA GLY A 311 18.86 -5.34 4.10
C GLY A 311 17.33 -5.38 4.15
N ARG A 312 16.69 -5.11 5.30
CA ARG A 312 15.25 -5.38 5.52
C ARG A 312 14.36 -4.19 5.24
N ILE A 313 13.21 -4.49 4.65
CA ILE A 313 12.11 -3.56 4.38
C ILE A 313 10.82 -4.07 5.01
N HIS A 314 9.88 -3.17 5.22
CA HIS A 314 8.59 -3.44 5.84
C HIS A 314 7.46 -2.88 4.99
N PHE A 315 6.32 -3.58 4.91
CA PHE A 315 5.09 -3.03 4.37
C PHE A 315 3.85 -3.75 4.87
N SER A 316 2.70 -3.08 4.77
CA SER A 316 1.41 -3.63 5.17
C SER A 316 0.37 -3.34 4.11
N GLY A 317 -0.48 -4.33 3.82
CA GLY A 317 -1.53 -4.21 2.82
C GLY A 317 -2.69 -5.17 3.06
N PHE A 318 -3.62 -5.20 2.10
CA PHE A 318 -4.84 -5.99 2.16
C PHE A 318 -4.84 -7.03 1.05
N ASP A 319 -4.32 -8.21 1.35
CA ASP A 319 -4.24 -9.31 0.41
C ASP A 319 -5.63 -9.87 0.09
N ARG A 320 -5.84 -10.28 -1.17
CA ARG A 320 -7.14 -10.77 -1.62
C ARG A 320 -7.54 -12.08 -0.97
N ASP A 321 -6.59 -12.97 -0.72
CA ASP A 321 -6.78 -14.28 -0.06
C ASP A 321 -7.07 -14.15 1.45
N ARG A 322 -6.79 -12.99 2.06
CA ARG A 322 -7.03 -12.68 3.46
C ARG A 322 -8.00 -11.50 3.59
N ALA A 323 -9.22 -11.70 3.09
CA ALA A 323 -10.22 -10.66 2.93
C ALA A 323 -10.39 -9.80 4.19
N ASP A 324 -10.25 -8.47 4.00
CA ASP A 324 -10.41 -7.43 5.04
C ASP A 324 -9.47 -7.52 6.25
N GLN A 325 -8.44 -8.39 6.19
CA GLN A 325 -7.38 -8.43 7.18
C GLN A 325 -6.21 -7.56 6.72
N LEU A 326 -5.62 -6.83 7.66
CA LEU A 326 -4.35 -6.17 7.42
C LEU A 326 -3.24 -7.21 7.54
N VAL A 327 -2.44 -7.32 6.50
CA VAL A 327 -1.31 -8.24 6.43
C VAL A 327 -0.01 -7.45 6.47
N TYR A 328 0.80 -7.73 7.46
CA TYR A 328 2.13 -7.15 7.61
C TYR A 328 3.19 -8.15 7.16
N ARG A 329 4.26 -7.63 6.61
CA ARG A 329 5.43 -8.41 6.18
C ARG A 329 6.71 -7.61 6.28
N PHE A 330 7.79 -8.36 6.46
CA PHE A 330 9.14 -7.83 6.38
C PHE A 330 10.05 -8.87 5.73
N CYS A 331 10.97 -8.42 4.91
CA CYS A 331 11.92 -9.29 4.23
C CYS A 331 13.16 -8.50 3.82
N SER A 332 14.17 -9.21 3.35
CA SER A 332 15.36 -8.58 2.78
C SER A 332 15.13 -8.25 1.30
N VAL A 333 15.70 -7.14 0.87
CA VAL A 333 15.85 -6.80 -0.53
C VAL A 333 17.01 -7.64 -1.09
N SER A 334 16.79 -8.28 -2.22
CA SER A 334 17.79 -9.14 -2.85
C SER A 334 18.64 -8.39 -3.85
N GLU A 335 18.01 -7.55 -4.67
CA GLU A 335 18.63 -6.81 -5.75
C GLU A 335 18.00 -5.41 -5.85
N GLU A 336 18.70 -4.48 -6.47
CA GLU A 336 18.17 -3.15 -6.80
C GLU A 336 18.62 -2.70 -8.18
N SER A 337 17.81 -1.86 -8.81
CA SER A 337 18.21 -1.03 -9.93
C SER A 337 18.05 0.45 -9.56
N GLY A 338 18.29 1.35 -10.49
CA GLY A 338 18.11 2.78 -10.26
C GLY A 338 16.72 3.11 -9.70
N ASP A 339 15.69 2.46 -10.18
CA ASP A 339 14.30 2.78 -9.91
C ASP A 339 13.50 1.68 -9.18
N LEU A 340 14.04 0.47 -9.03
CA LEU A 340 13.31 -0.69 -8.50
C LEU A 340 14.06 -1.40 -7.36
N LEU A 341 13.31 -1.99 -6.44
CA LEU A 341 13.78 -2.94 -5.43
C LEU A 341 13.19 -4.32 -5.73
N TYR A 342 14.03 -5.35 -5.75
CA TYR A 342 13.66 -6.74 -5.99
C TYR A 342 13.76 -7.53 -4.68
N GLN A 343 12.70 -8.27 -4.34
CA GLN A 343 12.57 -8.87 -3.02
C GLN A 343 11.76 -10.19 -3.08
N TYR A 344 11.92 -11.00 -2.04
CA TYR A 344 11.16 -12.24 -1.84
C TYR A 344 10.15 -12.15 -0.68
N CYS A 345 9.65 -10.96 -0.35
CA CYS A 345 8.53 -10.85 0.58
C CYS A 345 7.30 -11.54 0.01
N ASP A 346 6.67 -12.41 0.80
CA ASP A 346 5.42 -13.02 0.40
C ASP A 346 4.32 -11.95 0.26
N ALA A 347 3.65 -11.96 -0.87
CA ALA A 347 2.58 -11.02 -1.18
C ALA A 347 1.56 -11.67 -2.12
N GLU A 348 0.31 -11.24 -2.00
CA GLU A 348 -0.78 -11.68 -2.86
C GLU A 348 -1.46 -10.46 -3.51
N PRO A 349 -2.18 -10.66 -4.61
CA PRO A 349 -2.96 -9.60 -5.23
C PRO A 349 -3.83 -8.87 -4.20
N GLY A 350 -3.81 -7.55 -4.24
CA GLY A 350 -4.46 -6.69 -3.26
C GLY A 350 -3.48 -5.95 -2.36
N SER A 351 -2.30 -6.50 -2.08
CA SER A 351 -1.20 -5.79 -1.41
C SER A 351 -0.53 -4.73 -2.29
N THR A 352 -0.73 -4.79 -3.59
CA THR A 352 -0.27 -3.79 -4.56
C THR A 352 -0.60 -2.37 -4.14
N GLY A 353 0.36 -1.47 -4.25
CA GLY A 353 0.25 -0.07 -3.81
C GLY A 353 0.58 0.15 -2.34
N SER A 354 0.90 -0.91 -1.58
CA SER A 354 1.39 -0.76 -0.21
C SER A 354 2.66 0.08 -0.16
N GLY A 355 2.75 0.98 0.81
CA GLY A 355 3.98 1.73 1.07
C GLY A 355 5.02 0.85 1.74
N VAL A 356 6.17 0.73 1.08
CA VAL A 356 7.36 0.08 1.63
C VAL A 356 8.11 1.09 2.47
N TYR A 357 8.44 0.76 3.71
CA TYR A 357 9.04 1.71 4.64
C TYR A 357 10.21 1.12 5.43
N LEU A 358 11.02 2.01 5.95
CA LEU A 358 12.11 1.73 6.88
C LEU A 358 11.87 2.46 8.21
N ARG A 359 12.50 1.96 9.26
CA ARG A 359 12.60 2.63 10.55
C ARG A 359 14.08 2.90 10.84
N LEU A 360 14.48 4.15 10.69
CA LEU A 360 15.85 4.60 10.94
C LEU A 360 15.85 5.75 11.95
N ARG A 361 17.01 6.08 12.47
CA ARG A 361 17.18 7.25 13.33
C ARG A 361 17.29 8.53 12.51
N GLU A 362 16.69 9.59 12.98
CA GLU A 362 16.94 10.94 12.48
C GLU A 362 18.24 11.50 13.11
N PRO A 363 18.81 12.60 12.58
CA PRO A 363 19.97 13.25 13.17
C PRO A 363 19.78 13.64 14.65
N ASP A 364 18.54 13.93 15.07
CA ASP A 364 18.16 14.20 16.47
C ASP A 364 18.06 12.94 17.35
N ARG A 365 18.48 11.77 16.82
CA ARG A 365 18.39 10.44 17.43
C ARG A 365 16.96 9.90 17.64
N SER A 366 15.94 10.58 17.20
CA SER A 366 14.56 10.06 17.22
C SER A 366 14.35 8.98 16.13
N TRP A 367 13.52 7.97 16.44
CA TRP A 367 13.19 6.94 15.47
C TRP A 367 12.02 7.38 14.59
N LYS A 368 12.26 7.43 13.28
CA LYS A 368 11.20 7.71 12.31
C LYS A 368 11.02 6.60 11.28
N ARG A 369 9.78 6.44 10.84
CA ARG A 369 9.42 5.56 9.72
C ARG A 369 9.10 6.43 8.51
N LYS A 370 9.81 6.19 7.41
CA LYS A 370 9.56 6.89 6.14
C LYS A 370 9.27 5.87 5.04
N VAL A 371 8.33 6.21 4.15
CA VAL A 371 8.04 5.44 2.94
C VAL A 371 9.15 5.68 1.94
N ILE A 372 9.80 4.60 1.49
CA ILE A 372 10.93 4.65 0.55
C ILE A 372 10.61 4.04 -0.82
N ALA A 373 9.54 3.26 -0.91
CA ALA A 373 9.11 2.64 -2.16
C ALA A 373 7.60 2.33 -2.13
N VAL A 374 7.05 2.01 -3.30
CA VAL A 374 5.66 1.54 -3.48
C VAL A 374 5.71 0.11 -4.01
N TYR A 375 5.07 -0.81 -3.31
CA TYR A 375 4.98 -2.19 -3.77
C TYR A 375 4.13 -2.27 -5.04
N SER A 376 4.74 -2.75 -6.11
CA SER A 376 4.11 -2.85 -7.44
C SER A 376 3.49 -4.23 -7.67
N GLY A 377 4.22 -5.29 -7.42
CA GLY A 377 3.74 -6.65 -7.61
C GLY A 377 4.83 -7.62 -8.02
N HIS A 378 4.38 -8.76 -8.48
CA HIS A 378 5.22 -9.87 -8.92
C HIS A 378 5.72 -9.66 -10.36
N GLN A 379 7.01 -9.96 -10.61
CA GLN A 379 7.67 -9.86 -11.91
C GLN A 379 8.62 -11.03 -12.15
N TRP A 380 8.67 -11.46 -13.41
CA TRP A 380 9.77 -12.27 -13.93
C TRP A 380 10.83 -11.34 -14.48
N VAL A 381 12.02 -11.42 -13.95
CA VAL A 381 13.15 -10.57 -14.31
C VAL A 381 14.29 -11.43 -14.81
N ASP A 382 14.89 -11.05 -15.92
CA ASP A 382 16.11 -11.67 -16.43
C ASP A 382 17.30 -11.20 -15.59
N VAL A 383 18.04 -12.16 -15.02
CA VAL A 383 19.26 -11.92 -14.26
C VAL A 383 20.32 -12.89 -14.74
N HIS A 384 21.34 -12.41 -15.44
CA HIS A 384 22.41 -13.21 -16.05
C HIS A 384 21.89 -14.32 -16.98
N GLY A 385 20.85 -14.03 -17.78
CA GLY A 385 20.21 -14.99 -18.70
C GLY A 385 19.27 -15.99 -18.03
N GLU A 386 19.06 -15.89 -16.70
CA GLU A 386 18.10 -16.69 -15.96
C GLU A 386 16.86 -15.89 -15.58
N GLN A 387 15.66 -16.45 -15.83
CA GLN A 387 14.41 -15.85 -15.39
C GLN A 387 14.21 -16.08 -13.89
N LYS A 388 14.34 -15.02 -13.11
CA LYS A 388 14.08 -15.02 -11.66
C LYS A 388 12.74 -14.38 -11.36
N ASP A 389 12.12 -14.92 -10.36
CA ASP A 389 10.80 -14.55 -9.86
C ASP A 389 10.95 -13.62 -8.66
N TYR A 390 10.55 -12.35 -8.79
CA TYR A 390 10.63 -11.35 -7.73
C TYR A 390 9.30 -10.68 -7.44
N ASN A 391 9.12 -10.27 -6.20
CA ASN A 391 8.23 -9.19 -5.86
C ASN A 391 8.98 -7.86 -5.98
N VAL A 392 8.39 -6.88 -6.66
CA VAL A 392 9.06 -5.63 -7.06
C VAL A 392 8.39 -4.44 -6.39
N ALA A 393 9.20 -3.47 -5.95
CA ALA A 393 8.72 -2.18 -5.48
C ALA A 393 9.44 -1.04 -6.20
N VAL A 394 8.68 0.01 -6.53
CA VAL A 394 9.19 1.22 -7.17
C VAL A 394 9.84 2.11 -6.12
N ARG A 395 11.12 2.38 -6.26
CA ARG A 395 11.91 3.23 -5.34
C ARG A 395 11.43 4.68 -5.42
N ILE A 396 11.39 5.35 -4.27
CA ILE A 396 11.28 6.80 -4.22
C ILE A 396 12.68 7.38 -4.39
N THR A 397 13.07 7.59 -5.66
CA THR A 397 14.33 8.27 -6.01
C THR A 397 14.25 9.76 -5.67
N PRO A 398 15.37 10.52 -5.67
CA PRO A 398 15.33 11.96 -5.43
C PRO A 398 14.34 12.72 -6.31
N LEU A 399 14.24 12.35 -7.61
CA LEU A 399 13.28 12.95 -8.54
C LEU A 399 11.82 12.64 -8.21
N LYS A 400 11.52 11.37 -7.88
CA LYS A 400 10.18 10.96 -7.47
C LYS A 400 9.78 11.56 -6.14
N PHE A 401 10.72 11.66 -5.19
CA PHE A 401 10.51 12.36 -3.94
C PHE A 401 10.11 13.81 -4.17
N ALA A 402 10.88 14.55 -4.98
CA ALA A 402 10.61 15.94 -5.29
C ALA A 402 9.22 16.11 -5.93
N GLN A 403 8.84 15.21 -6.84
CA GLN A 403 7.53 15.24 -7.49
C GLN A 403 6.40 14.95 -6.50
N ILE A 404 6.50 13.88 -5.70
CA ILE A 404 5.46 13.50 -4.74
C ILE A 404 5.32 14.56 -3.65
N CYS A 405 6.45 15.08 -3.13
CA CYS A 405 6.46 16.18 -2.17
C CYS A 405 5.72 17.40 -2.71
N ARG A 406 5.97 17.77 -3.99
CA ARG A 406 5.27 18.84 -4.65
C ARG A 406 3.76 18.58 -4.79
N TRP A 407 3.35 17.38 -5.13
CA TRP A 407 1.92 17.02 -5.20
C TRP A 407 1.22 17.14 -3.85
N ILE A 408 1.94 16.86 -2.75
CA ILE A 408 1.41 16.95 -1.39
C ILE A 408 1.32 18.39 -0.90
N HIS A 409 2.35 19.19 -1.13
CA HIS A 409 2.52 20.49 -0.49
C HIS A 409 2.33 21.69 -1.41
N GLY A 410 2.24 21.46 -2.73
CA GLY A 410 2.09 22.52 -3.74
C GLY A 410 3.40 23.20 -4.13
N GLU A 411 3.29 24.30 -4.87
CA GLU A 411 4.45 24.94 -5.54
C GLU A 411 5.40 25.70 -4.61
N GLY A 412 4.92 26.16 -3.46
CA GLY A 412 5.70 26.96 -2.52
C GLY A 412 6.41 26.16 -1.44
N ALA A 413 6.31 24.82 -1.47
CA ALA A 413 6.86 23.98 -0.41
C ALA A 413 8.38 23.79 -0.53
N ASP A 414 9.04 23.74 0.61
CA ASP A 414 10.44 23.33 0.70
C ASP A 414 10.55 21.81 0.59
N CYS A 415 10.75 21.33 -0.63
CA CYS A 415 11.02 19.91 -0.93
C CYS A 415 12.50 19.69 -1.27
N ALA A 416 13.41 20.49 -0.71
CA ALA A 416 14.82 20.47 -1.08
C ALA A 416 15.58 19.26 -0.48
N TYR A 417 15.03 18.63 0.52
CA TYR A 417 15.67 17.51 1.22
C TYR A 417 14.69 16.36 1.45
N GLY A 418 15.18 15.12 1.22
CA GLY A 418 14.41 13.90 1.38
C GLY A 418 15.18 12.77 2.05
#